data_ad29d87bc02bffb16c77ff38139ac9d5
#
_entry.id   ad29d87bc02bffb16c77ff38139ac9d5
#
_cell.length_a   1.000
_cell.length_b   1.000
_cell.length_c   1.000
_cell.angle_alpha   90.00
_cell.angle_beta   90.00
_cell.angle_gamma   90.00
#
_symmetry.space_group_name_H-M   'P 1'
#
loop_
_entity.id
_entity.type
_entity.pdbx_description
1 polymer ?
#
loop_
_entity_poly.entity_id
_entity_poly.type
_entity_poly.pdbx_seq_one_letter_code
_entity_poly.pdbx_strand_id
1 'polypeptide(L)'
;YQNMVTPDAYASMVYSSELLNYQSEQMLLMGDSLTEVTPEMLHVQTVETGRASLISGAQSAMIGYEQLLLSKEQLESSLELLEAVYQSAQTQAAVGMATQSDVLDAKQNLESAQAGMLTINANEQNLRQTLCTMLGWEYNASPEIRPVPEADESRIANMNPETDREQAIENNYTLKYNTLSLDTLTDGSVEKANMERTIAQQ
;
A
#
# COMPACT_ATOMS: atom_id res chain seq x y z
N TYR A 1 -11.02 3.22 8.87
CA TYR A 1 -10.50 4.40 9.60
C TYR A 1 -9.75 4.04 10.91
N GLN A 2 -9.44 2.75 11.20
CA GLN A 2 -8.86 2.36 12.50
C GLN A 2 -7.43 1.80 12.47
N ASN A 3 -6.72 1.87 11.36
CA ASN A 3 -5.34 1.36 11.27
C ASN A 3 -4.32 2.41 10.78
N MET A 4 -4.49 3.66 11.17
CA MET A 4 -3.38 4.62 11.01
C MET A 4 -2.36 4.35 12.11
N VAL A 5 -1.19 3.86 11.72
CA VAL A 5 -0.04 3.74 12.61
C VAL A 5 0.31 5.15 13.08
N THR A 6 0.25 5.41 14.39
CA THR A 6 0.64 6.71 14.94
C THR A 6 2.14 6.93 14.76
N PRO A 7 2.62 8.20 14.68
CA PRO A 7 4.05 8.48 14.58
C PRO A 7 4.88 7.81 15.67
N ASP A 8 4.35 7.72 16.88
CA ASP A 8 5.01 7.06 18.01
C ASP A 8 5.07 5.54 17.84
N ALA A 9 4.02 4.92 17.29
CA ALA A 9 4.03 3.50 16.97
C ALA A 9 5.01 3.19 15.83
N TYR A 10 5.10 4.07 14.82
CA TYR A 10 6.10 3.95 13.76
C TYR A 10 7.53 4.09 14.29
N ALA A 11 7.81 5.13 15.10
CA ALA A 11 9.13 5.32 15.71
C ALA A 11 9.53 4.13 16.59
N SER A 12 8.59 3.57 17.32
CA SER A 12 8.80 2.38 18.16
C SER A 12 9.07 1.12 17.31
N MET A 13 8.40 0.98 16.15
CA MET A 13 8.67 -0.10 15.19
C MET A 13 10.05 0.03 14.53
N VAL A 14 10.45 1.24 14.12
CA VAL A 14 11.79 1.50 13.55
C VAL A 14 12.87 1.21 14.58
N TYR A 15 12.74 1.72 15.80
CA TYR A 15 13.69 1.46 16.89
C TYR A 15 13.82 -0.04 17.20
N SER A 16 12.67 -0.74 17.28
CA SER A 16 12.66 -2.19 17.51
C SER A 16 13.32 -2.94 16.35
N SER A 17 13.10 -2.50 15.11
CA SER A 17 13.72 -3.08 13.90
C SER A 17 15.23 -2.90 13.88
N GLU A 18 15.74 -1.71 14.24
CA GLU A 18 17.19 -1.45 14.31
C GLU A 18 17.86 -2.23 15.44
N LEU A 19 17.20 -2.33 16.59
CA LEU A 19 17.71 -3.13 17.71
C LEU A 19 17.78 -4.62 17.36
N LEU A 20 16.79 -5.14 16.64
CA LEU A 20 16.75 -6.54 16.22
C LEU A 20 17.73 -6.83 15.07
N ASN A 21 17.96 -5.87 14.15
CA ASN A 21 19.04 -5.98 13.17
C ASN A 21 20.41 -6.09 13.85
N TYR A 22 20.67 -5.26 14.85
CA TYR A 22 21.90 -5.31 15.62
C TYR A 22 22.06 -6.66 16.34
N GLN A 23 21.00 -7.16 16.98
CA GLN A 23 21.01 -8.47 17.62
C GLN A 23 21.22 -9.61 16.62
N SER A 24 20.60 -9.54 15.44
CA SER A 24 20.76 -10.49 14.34
C SER A 24 22.22 -10.53 13.84
N GLU A 25 22.86 -9.37 13.66
CA GLU A 25 24.28 -9.29 13.28
C GLU A 25 25.18 -9.91 14.35
N GLN A 26 24.89 -9.67 15.63
CA GLN A 26 25.61 -10.29 16.73
C GLN A 26 25.49 -11.83 16.74
N MET A 27 24.31 -12.36 16.41
CA MET A 27 24.06 -13.80 16.31
C MET A 27 24.78 -14.43 15.12
N LEU A 28 24.80 -13.77 13.96
CA LEU A 28 25.55 -14.20 12.78
C LEU A 28 27.07 -14.25 13.06
N LEU A 29 27.57 -13.35 13.90
CA LEU A 29 28.98 -13.32 14.34
C LEU A 29 29.31 -14.43 15.36
N MET A 30 28.31 -14.97 16.05
CA MET A 30 28.49 -16.06 17.04
C MET A 30 28.60 -17.45 16.40
N GLY A 31 28.40 -17.58 15.11
CA GLY A 31 28.78 -18.75 14.31
C GLY A 31 27.86 -19.94 14.36
N ASP A 32 28.12 -20.86 13.47
CA ASP A 32 27.46 -22.09 13.03
C ASP A 32 26.99 -23.11 14.12
N SER A 33 26.94 -22.74 15.40
CA SER A 33 26.63 -23.68 16.48
C SER A 33 25.18 -23.67 16.99
N LEU A 34 24.29 -22.87 16.39
CA LEU A 34 22.88 -22.85 16.79
C LEU A 34 22.07 -23.91 16.02
N THR A 35 22.00 -25.10 16.61
CA THR A 35 21.17 -26.21 16.09
C THR A 35 19.72 -26.13 16.55
N GLU A 36 19.38 -25.21 17.45
CA GLU A 36 18.04 -25.03 17.99
C GLU A 36 17.44 -23.68 17.59
N VAL A 37 16.17 -23.66 17.27
CA VAL A 37 15.41 -22.44 16.99
C VAL A 37 15.27 -21.62 18.28
N THR A 38 15.80 -20.42 18.26
CA THR A 38 15.73 -19.52 19.41
C THR A 38 14.58 -18.51 19.26
N PRO A 39 14.05 -17.98 20.37
CA PRO A 39 13.06 -16.90 20.32
C PRO A 39 13.52 -15.69 19.51
N GLU A 40 14.83 -15.42 19.49
CA GLU A 40 15.43 -14.32 18.73
C GLU A 40 15.30 -14.55 17.21
N MET A 41 15.47 -15.79 16.75
CA MET A 41 15.25 -16.12 15.31
C MET A 41 13.80 -15.88 14.89
N LEU A 42 12.83 -16.17 15.75
CA LEU A 42 11.43 -15.86 15.51
C LEU A 42 11.17 -14.36 15.48
N HIS A 43 11.83 -13.60 16.35
CA HIS A 43 11.76 -12.14 16.32
C HIS A 43 12.33 -11.55 15.04
N VAL A 44 13.45 -12.03 14.54
CA VAL A 44 14.03 -11.61 13.26
C VAL A 44 13.04 -11.84 12.12
N GLN A 45 12.42 -13.01 12.04
CA GLN A 45 11.40 -13.30 11.01
C GLN A 45 10.18 -12.39 11.13
N THR A 46 9.76 -12.05 12.35
CA THR A 46 8.64 -11.10 12.58
C THR A 46 8.98 -9.71 12.05
N VAL A 47 10.21 -9.24 12.27
CA VAL A 47 10.68 -7.94 11.78
C VAL A 47 10.76 -7.93 10.25
N GLU A 48 11.33 -8.96 9.65
CA GLU A 48 11.43 -9.06 8.18
C GLU A 48 10.04 -9.14 7.52
N THR A 49 9.10 -9.86 8.13
CA THR A 49 7.70 -9.87 7.68
C THR A 49 7.07 -8.47 7.77
N GLY A 50 7.30 -7.77 8.88
CA GLY A 50 6.83 -6.39 9.08
C GLY A 50 7.42 -5.43 8.04
N ARG A 51 8.72 -5.54 7.78
CA ARG A 51 9.43 -4.76 6.78
C ARG A 51 8.90 -5.00 5.36
N ALA A 52 8.72 -6.26 4.99
CA ALA A 52 8.15 -6.62 3.68
C ALA A 52 6.72 -6.09 3.53
N SER A 53 5.91 -6.16 4.57
CA SER A 53 4.55 -5.62 4.59
C SER A 53 4.52 -4.10 4.45
N LEU A 54 5.44 -3.39 5.10
CA LEU A 54 5.58 -1.93 4.97
C LEU A 54 5.99 -1.52 3.55
N ILE A 55 6.96 -2.22 2.97
CA ILE A 55 7.39 -1.97 1.58
C ILE A 55 6.24 -2.19 0.61
N SER A 56 5.55 -3.33 0.72
CA SER A 56 4.39 -3.65 -0.13
C SER A 56 3.26 -2.64 0.06
N GLY A 57 2.99 -2.23 1.30
CA GLY A 57 2.01 -1.20 1.62
C GLY A 57 2.35 0.17 1.00
N ALA A 58 3.63 0.59 1.09
CA ALA A 58 4.09 1.83 0.49
C ALA A 58 4.02 1.79 -1.05
N GLN A 59 4.40 0.67 -1.67
CA GLN A 59 4.25 0.48 -3.12
C GLN A 59 2.78 0.55 -3.57
N SER A 60 1.88 -0.11 -2.84
CA SER A 60 0.45 -0.07 -3.12
C SER A 60 -0.12 1.34 -2.95
N ALA A 61 0.31 2.08 -1.93
CA ALA A 61 -0.09 3.47 -1.71
C ALA A 61 0.43 4.39 -2.81
N MET A 62 1.65 4.17 -3.32
CA MET A 62 2.20 4.92 -4.46
C MET A 62 1.38 4.68 -5.74
N ILE A 63 1.06 3.43 -6.06
CA ILE A 63 0.21 3.09 -7.21
C ILE A 63 -1.17 3.74 -7.07
N GLY A 64 -1.77 3.65 -5.87
CA GLY A 64 -3.06 4.30 -5.59
C GLY A 64 -3.01 5.82 -5.71
N TYR A 65 -1.91 6.43 -5.31
CA TYR A 65 -1.69 7.87 -5.48
C TYR A 65 -1.66 8.26 -6.96
N GLU A 66 -0.96 7.50 -7.80
CA GLU A 66 -0.88 7.75 -9.24
C GLU A 66 -2.22 7.56 -9.94
N GLN A 67 -2.97 6.51 -9.59
CA GLN A 67 -4.34 6.31 -10.08
C GLN A 67 -5.26 7.48 -9.71
N LEU A 68 -5.07 8.02 -8.51
CA LEU A 68 -5.83 9.18 -8.05
C LEU A 68 -5.49 10.45 -8.85
N LEU A 69 -4.20 10.68 -9.16
CA LEU A 69 -3.77 11.80 -10.01
C LEU A 69 -4.36 11.71 -11.42
N LEU A 70 -4.38 10.53 -12.03
CA LEU A 70 -5.02 10.30 -13.33
C LEU A 70 -6.52 10.56 -13.28
N SER A 71 -7.19 10.12 -12.21
CA SER A 71 -8.62 10.38 -12.00
C SER A 71 -8.90 11.87 -11.81
N LYS A 72 -7.99 12.59 -11.16
CA LYS A 72 -8.06 14.04 -11.00
C LYS A 72 -7.96 14.76 -12.34
N GLU A 73 -6.99 14.41 -13.18
CA GLU A 73 -6.82 14.98 -14.52
C GLU A 73 -8.04 14.73 -15.41
N GLN A 74 -8.60 13.51 -15.35
CA GLN A 74 -9.84 13.21 -16.07
C GLN A 74 -11.02 14.07 -15.60
N LEU A 75 -11.15 14.27 -14.28
CA LEU A 75 -12.24 15.08 -13.74
C LEU A 75 -12.02 16.57 -14.03
N GLU A 76 -10.79 17.08 -14.05
CA GLU A 76 -10.45 18.44 -14.47
C GLU A 76 -10.90 18.69 -15.92
N SER A 77 -10.55 17.77 -16.82
CA SER A 77 -11.00 17.84 -18.22
C SER A 77 -12.53 17.77 -18.35
N SER A 78 -13.19 16.96 -17.52
CA SER A 78 -14.64 16.87 -17.48
C SER A 78 -15.29 18.14 -16.95
N LEU A 79 -14.68 18.80 -15.97
CA LEU A 79 -15.16 20.07 -15.41
C LEU A 79 -15.14 21.18 -16.45
N GLU A 80 -14.07 21.30 -17.26
CA GLU A 80 -14.00 22.27 -18.34
C GLU A 80 -15.13 22.07 -19.35
N LEU A 81 -15.40 20.80 -19.71
CA LEU A 81 -16.49 20.48 -20.62
C LEU A 81 -17.87 20.81 -20.01
N LEU A 82 -18.11 20.44 -18.75
CA LEU A 82 -19.38 20.69 -18.07
C LEU A 82 -19.62 22.18 -17.86
N GLU A 83 -18.57 22.97 -17.62
CA GLU A 83 -18.68 24.42 -17.54
C GLU A 83 -19.08 25.03 -18.91
N ALA A 84 -18.46 24.57 -20.00
CA ALA A 84 -18.83 25.00 -21.35
C ALA A 84 -20.29 24.61 -21.70
N VAL A 85 -20.74 23.41 -21.30
CA VAL A 85 -22.11 22.94 -21.47
C VAL A 85 -23.09 23.83 -20.69
N TYR A 86 -22.76 24.16 -19.44
CA TYR A 86 -23.62 25.04 -18.62
C TYR A 86 -23.72 26.46 -19.22
N GLN A 87 -22.59 27.02 -19.64
CA GLN A 87 -22.57 28.34 -20.32
C GLN A 87 -23.39 28.34 -21.64
N SER A 88 -23.26 27.23 -22.42
CA SER A 88 -24.04 27.05 -23.64
C SER A 88 -25.53 26.96 -23.34
N ALA A 89 -25.95 26.18 -22.34
CA ALA A 89 -27.35 26.07 -21.93
C ALA A 89 -27.93 27.41 -21.47
N GLN A 90 -27.19 28.23 -20.73
CA GLN A 90 -27.59 29.57 -20.34
C GLN A 90 -27.79 30.48 -21.56
N THR A 91 -26.87 30.43 -22.52
CA THR A 91 -26.96 31.26 -23.74
C THR A 91 -28.17 30.85 -24.59
N GLN A 92 -28.39 29.55 -24.75
CA GLN A 92 -29.53 29.00 -25.48
C GLN A 92 -30.86 29.34 -24.80
N ALA A 93 -30.93 29.30 -23.48
CA ALA A 93 -32.10 29.69 -22.73
C ALA A 93 -32.40 31.18 -22.86
N ALA A 94 -31.40 32.04 -22.93
CA ALA A 94 -31.53 33.48 -23.11
C ALA A 94 -32.18 33.85 -24.47
N VAL A 95 -31.97 33.02 -25.50
CA VAL A 95 -32.57 33.19 -26.83
C VAL A 95 -33.81 32.31 -27.06
N GLY A 96 -34.27 31.63 -26.00
CA GLY A 96 -35.48 30.79 -26.05
C GLY A 96 -35.32 29.44 -26.75
N MET A 97 -34.06 28.97 -26.94
CA MET A 97 -33.73 27.70 -27.58
C MET A 97 -33.53 26.55 -26.58
N ALA A 98 -33.44 26.83 -25.28
CA ALA A 98 -33.40 25.85 -24.21
C ALA A 98 -34.35 26.26 -23.07
N THR A 99 -34.74 25.30 -22.26
CA THR A 99 -35.60 25.52 -21.09
C THR A 99 -34.78 25.85 -19.82
N GLN A 100 -35.43 26.42 -18.82
CA GLN A 100 -34.82 26.63 -17.50
C GLN A 100 -34.43 25.28 -16.84
N SER A 101 -35.14 24.20 -17.18
CA SER A 101 -34.78 22.85 -16.71
C SER A 101 -33.44 22.41 -17.28
N ASP A 102 -33.18 22.63 -18.58
CA ASP A 102 -31.92 22.28 -19.23
C ASP A 102 -30.72 23.01 -18.59
N VAL A 103 -30.93 24.29 -18.24
CA VAL A 103 -29.92 25.07 -17.52
C VAL A 103 -29.67 24.52 -16.11
N LEU A 104 -30.73 24.12 -15.40
CA LEU A 104 -30.64 23.56 -14.05
C LEU A 104 -29.91 22.20 -14.06
N ASP A 105 -30.25 21.34 -15.02
CA ASP A 105 -29.62 20.03 -15.18
C ASP A 105 -28.14 20.16 -15.50
N ALA A 106 -27.77 21.07 -16.40
CA ALA A 106 -26.37 21.37 -16.70
C ALA A 106 -25.61 21.89 -15.46
N LYS A 107 -26.25 22.76 -14.68
CA LYS A 107 -25.70 23.27 -13.43
C LYS A 107 -25.50 22.15 -12.39
N GLN A 108 -26.48 21.27 -12.21
CA GLN A 108 -26.34 20.13 -11.26
C GLN A 108 -25.21 19.19 -11.63
N ASN A 109 -25.01 18.92 -12.93
CA ASN A 109 -23.90 18.09 -13.39
C ASN A 109 -22.57 18.76 -13.09
N LEU A 110 -22.43 20.06 -13.31
CA LEU A 110 -21.23 20.82 -12.98
C LEU A 110 -20.95 20.81 -11.45
N GLU A 111 -21.96 21.10 -10.63
CA GLU A 111 -21.85 21.11 -9.18
C GLU A 111 -21.48 19.72 -8.63
N SER A 112 -22.03 18.65 -9.22
CA SER A 112 -21.70 17.27 -8.87
C SER A 112 -20.23 16.95 -9.17
N ALA A 113 -19.73 17.36 -10.32
CA ALA A 113 -18.34 17.19 -10.70
C ALA A 113 -17.38 18.01 -9.80
N GLN A 114 -17.78 19.25 -9.44
CA GLN A 114 -17.02 20.06 -8.47
C GLN A 114 -16.96 19.41 -7.10
N ALA A 115 -18.05 18.83 -6.61
CA ALA A 115 -18.06 18.07 -5.36
C ALA A 115 -17.15 16.83 -5.44
N GLY A 116 -17.14 16.15 -6.60
CA GLY A 116 -16.19 15.06 -6.89
C GLY A 116 -14.73 15.50 -6.78
N MET A 117 -14.40 16.68 -7.32
CA MET A 117 -13.04 17.25 -7.24
C MET A 117 -12.61 17.52 -5.79
N LEU A 118 -13.50 18.03 -4.94
CA LEU A 118 -13.20 18.21 -3.52
C LEU A 118 -12.87 16.88 -2.84
N THR A 119 -13.59 15.83 -3.19
CA THR A 119 -13.35 14.48 -2.65
C THR A 119 -12.01 13.94 -3.13
N ILE A 120 -11.66 14.09 -4.40
CA ILE A 120 -10.35 13.67 -4.94
C ILE A 120 -9.21 14.43 -4.24
N ASN A 121 -9.33 15.74 -4.07
CA ASN A 121 -8.31 16.53 -3.40
C ASN A 121 -8.12 16.13 -1.93
N ALA A 122 -9.19 15.80 -1.22
CA ALA A 122 -9.11 15.27 0.14
C ALA A 122 -8.43 13.90 0.20
N ASN A 123 -8.73 13.02 -0.75
CA ASN A 123 -8.10 11.71 -0.86
C ASN A 123 -6.62 11.82 -1.23
N GLU A 124 -6.25 12.74 -2.12
CA GLU A 124 -4.87 13.05 -2.47
C GLU A 124 -4.07 13.45 -1.22
N GLN A 125 -4.61 14.37 -0.43
CA GLN A 125 -3.98 14.80 0.80
C GLN A 125 -3.82 13.64 1.80
N ASN A 126 -4.84 12.82 1.98
CA ASN A 126 -4.81 11.66 2.87
C ASN A 126 -3.74 10.64 2.45
N LEU A 127 -3.66 10.33 1.14
CA LEU A 127 -2.63 9.42 0.62
C LEU A 127 -1.22 9.99 0.77
N ARG A 128 -1.04 11.28 0.54
CA ARG A 128 0.23 11.97 0.78
C ARG A 128 0.68 11.84 2.23
N GLN A 129 -0.23 12.10 3.16
CA GLN A 129 0.04 11.98 4.60
C GLN A 129 0.36 10.54 5.01
N THR A 130 -0.34 9.58 4.44
CA THR A 130 -0.08 8.15 4.64
C THR A 130 1.32 7.78 4.16
N LEU A 131 1.71 8.20 2.96
CA LEU A 131 3.06 7.98 2.42
C LEU A 131 4.13 8.64 3.29
N CYS A 132 3.93 9.89 3.72
CA CYS A 132 4.86 10.56 4.62
C CYS A 132 5.05 9.77 5.92
N THR A 133 3.96 9.28 6.51
CA THR A 133 4.02 8.47 7.73
C THR A 133 4.74 7.14 7.51
N MET A 134 4.45 6.44 6.41
CA MET A 134 5.08 5.16 6.08
C MET A 134 6.58 5.28 5.81
N LEU A 135 7.02 6.44 5.28
CA LEU A 135 8.41 6.72 4.96
C LEU A 135 9.17 7.39 6.12
N GLY A 136 8.53 7.61 7.27
CA GLY A 136 9.12 8.24 8.43
C GLY A 136 9.35 9.75 8.28
N TRP A 137 8.65 10.40 7.36
CA TRP A 137 8.67 11.85 7.20
C TRP A 137 7.66 12.51 8.14
N GLU A 138 7.81 13.82 8.34
CA GLU A 138 6.80 14.57 9.08
C GLU A 138 5.44 14.49 8.39
N TYR A 139 4.38 14.35 9.17
CA TYR A 139 3.00 14.19 8.70
C TYR A 139 2.56 15.25 7.69
N ASN A 140 3.00 16.49 7.88
CA ASN A 140 2.70 17.63 7.00
C ASN A 140 3.83 17.94 6.00
N ALA A 141 4.80 17.05 5.84
CA ALA A 141 5.82 17.23 4.84
C ALA A 141 5.20 17.29 3.44
N SER A 142 5.79 18.11 2.57
CA SER A 142 5.36 18.24 1.17
C SER A 142 6.49 17.81 0.23
N PRO A 143 6.90 16.53 0.27
CA PRO A 143 7.93 16.03 -0.63
C PRO A 143 7.42 16.02 -2.07
N GLU A 144 8.35 16.11 -3.00
CA GLU A 144 8.07 15.83 -4.40
C GLU A 144 7.88 14.32 -4.58
N ILE A 145 6.67 13.90 -4.93
CA ILE A 145 6.37 12.51 -5.25
C ILE A 145 6.55 12.34 -6.75
N ARG A 146 7.55 11.52 -7.12
CA ARG A 146 7.80 11.21 -8.53
C ARG A 146 6.87 10.10 -9.02
N PRO A 147 6.53 10.08 -10.32
CA PRO A 147 5.69 9.03 -10.88
C PRO A 147 6.34 7.66 -10.71
N VAL A 148 5.49 6.63 -10.62
CA VAL A 148 5.93 5.24 -10.60
C VAL A 148 6.59 4.92 -11.95
N PRO A 149 7.76 4.26 -11.96
CA PRO A 149 8.40 3.86 -13.20
C PRO A 149 7.48 2.95 -14.03
N GLU A 150 7.55 3.07 -15.34
CA GLU A 150 6.84 2.18 -16.25
C GLU A 150 7.21 0.72 -15.99
N ALA A 151 6.24 -0.17 -16.15
CA ALA A 151 6.47 -1.60 -15.99
C ALA A 151 7.44 -2.10 -17.09
N ASP A 152 8.44 -2.87 -16.66
CA ASP A 152 9.36 -3.51 -17.57
C ASP A 152 8.68 -4.73 -18.22
N GLU A 153 8.16 -4.55 -19.42
CA GLU A 153 7.48 -5.60 -20.19
C GLU A 153 8.38 -6.83 -20.41
N SER A 154 9.69 -6.63 -20.52
CA SER A 154 10.64 -7.73 -20.71
C SER A 154 10.73 -8.61 -19.46
N ARG A 155 10.64 -8.03 -18.28
CA ARG A 155 10.58 -8.77 -17.01
C ARG A 155 9.27 -9.54 -16.88
N ILE A 156 8.16 -8.93 -17.27
CA ILE A 156 6.84 -9.58 -17.24
C ILE A 156 6.82 -10.77 -18.22
N ALA A 157 7.35 -10.59 -19.43
CA ALA A 157 7.41 -11.64 -20.45
C ALA A 157 8.33 -12.83 -20.06
N ASN A 158 9.32 -12.57 -19.20
CA ASN A 158 10.26 -13.58 -18.71
C ASN A 158 9.81 -14.24 -17.39
N MET A 159 8.69 -13.85 -16.82
CA MET A 159 8.12 -14.51 -15.64
C MET A 159 7.79 -15.96 -15.95
N ASN A 160 8.32 -16.87 -15.14
CA ASN A 160 8.06 -18.29 -15.25
C ASN A 160 7.52 -18.81 -13.92
N PRO A 161 6.22 -19.15 -13.83
CA PRO A 161 5.60 -19.59 -12.59
C PRO A 161 6.26 -20.80 -11.93
N GLU A 162 6.91 -21.68 -12.71
CA GLU A 162 7.54 -22.89 -12.17
C GLU A 162 8.86 -22.58 -11.47
N THR A 163 9.72 -21.75 -12.09
CA THR A 163 10.99 -21.33 -11.47
C THR A 163 10.77 -20.28 -10.39
N ASP A 164 9.83 -19.35 -10.60
CA ASP A 164 9.54 -18.29 -9.66
C ASP A 164 8.87 -18.84 -8.39
N ARG A 165 8.17 -19.98 -8.48
CA ARG A 165 7.56 -20.65 -7.33
C ARG A 165 8.56 -21.05 -6.27
N GLU A 166 9.68 -21.66 -6.66
CA GLU A 166 10.73 -22.07 -5.72
C GLU A 166 11.29 -20.85 -4.99
N GLN A 167 11.56 -19.79 -5.74
CA GLN A 167 12.04 -18.53 -5.17
C GLN A 167 11.00 -17.84 -4.29
N ALA A 168 9.72 -17.94 -4.64
CA ALA A 168 8.62 -17.40 -3.83
C ALA A 168 8.49 -18.14 -2.48
N ILE A 169 8.62 -19.48 -2.49
CA ILE A 169 8.63 -20.31 -1.28
C ILE A 169 9.83 -19.92 -0.40
N GLU A 170 11.01 -19.81 -1.00
CA GLU A 170 12.25 -19.43 -0.31
C GLU A 170 12.16 -18.02 0.31
N ASN A 171 11.45 -17.10 -0.30
CA ASN A 171 11.27 -15.72 0.17
C ASN A 171 9.98 -15.48 0.96
N ASN A 172 9.20 -16.52 1.23
CA ASN A 172 7.96 -16.39 2.01
C ASN A 172 8.29 -16.30 3.51
N TYR A 173 8.28 -15.08 4.05
CA TYR A 173 8.57 -14.82 5.46
C TYR A 173 7.58 -15.50 6.41
N THR A 174 6.31 -15.60 6.04
CA THR A 174 5.29 -16.27 6.85
C THR A 174 5.55 -17.78 6.92
N LEU A 175 5.91 -18.40 5.80
CA LEU A 175 6.27 -19.80 5.75
C LEU A 175 7.53 -20.09 6.59
N LYS A 176 8.57 -19.24 6.47
CA LYS A 176 9.78 -19.33 7.29
C LYS A 176 9.46 -19.23 8.78
N TYR A 177 8.64 -18.26 9.18
CA TYR A 177 8.23 -18.10 10.57
C TYR A 177 7.47 -19.33 11.09
N ASN A 178 6.51 -19.83 10.32
CA ASN A 178 5.72 -20.99 10.70
C ASN A 178 6.58 -22.26 10.80
N THR A 179 7.53 -22.44 9.88
CA THR A 179 8.47 -23.56 9.90
C THR A 179 9.38 -23.51 11.14
N LEU A 180 9.94 -22.34 11.45
CA LEU A 180 10.74 -22.16 12.66
C LEU A 180 9.91 -22.36 13.93
N SER A 181 8.67 -21.86 13.95
CA SER A 181 7.77 -22.04 15.09
C SER A 181 7.39 -23.49 15.30
N LEU A 182 7.28 -24.29 14.24
CA LEU A 182 6.98 -25.72 14.31
C LEU A 182 8.03 -26.48 15.15
N ASP A 183 9.29 -26.13 14.98
CA ASP A 183 10.41 -26.77 15.69
C ASP A 183 10.40 -26.47 17.21
N THR A 184 9.73 -25.40 17.63
CA THR A 184 9.56 -25.06 19.05
C THR A 184 8.42 -25.79 19.73
N LEU A 185 7.56 -26.46 18.97
CA LEU A 185 6.35 -27.12 19.51
C LEU A 185 6.64 -28.57 19.91
N THR A 186 5.98 -29.00 20.99
CA THR A 186 6.11 -30.35 21.52
C THR A 186 5.53 -31.38 20.54
N ASP A 187 6.26 -32.44 20.27
CA ASP A 187 5.83 -33.54 19.42
C ASP A 187 4.53 -34.17 19.91
N GLY A 188 3.61 -34.39 18.96
CA GLY A 188 2.29 -34.96 19.23
C GLY A 188 1.28 -34.00 19.85
N SER A 189 1.66 -32.71 20.00
CA SER A 189 0.70 -31.69 20.46
C SER A 189 -0.32 -31.34 19.36
N VAL A 190 -1.51 -30.86 19.76
CA VAL A 190 -2.55 -30.39 18.83
C VAL A 190 -2.06 -29.14 18.11
N GLU A 191 -1.29 -28.31 18.80
CA GLU A 191 -0.69 -27.08 18.26
C GLU A 191 0.26 -27.41 17.12
N LYS A 192 1.13 -28.43 17.28
CA LYS A 192 2.06 -28.87 16.24
C LYS A 192 1.31 -29.39 15.01
N ALA A 193 0.30 -30.25 15.21
CA ALA A 193 -0.52 -30.77 14.11
C ALA A 193 -1.29 -29.68 13.35
N ASN A 194 -1.76 -28.64 14.04
CA ASN A 194 -2.39 -27.48 13.41
C ASN A 194 -1.39 -26.64 12.62
N MET A 195 -0.19 -26.44 13.13
CA MET A 195 0.87 -25.69 12.44
C MET A 195 1.34 -26.43 11.18
N GLU A 196 1.55 -27.74 11.24
CA GLU A 196 1.88 -28.57 10.07
C GLU A 196 0.81 -28.45 8.97
N ARG A 197 -0.47 -28.45 9.35
CA ARG A 197 -1.58 -28.25 8.41
C ARG A 197 -1.56 -26.86 7.80
N THR A 198 -1.26 -25.83 8.57
CA THR A 198 -1.16 -24.44 8.09
C THR A 198 -0.03 -24.29 7.10
N ILE A 199 1.14 -24.87 7.39
CA ILE A 199 2.31 -24.86 6.50
C ILE A 199 1.99 -25.57 5.16
N ALA A 200 1.28 -26.68 5.22
CA ALA A 200 0.90 -27.43 4.02
C ALA A 200 -0.13 -26.73 3.12
N GLN A 201 -0.78 -25.69 3.61
CA GLN A 201 -1.77 -24.88 2.89
C GLN A 201 -1.19 -23.57 2.32
N GLN A 202 0.03 -23.21 2.68
CA GLN A 202 0.76 -22.03 2.20
C GLN A 202 1.63 -22.34 0.97
#